data_f0713730776834ca5b65f69719309d12
#
_entry.id   f0713730776834ca5b65f69719309d12
#
_cell.length_a   1.000
_cell.length_b   1.000
_cell.length_c   1.000
_cell.angle_alpha   90.00
_cell.angle_beta   90.00
_cell.angle_gamma   90.00
#
_symmetry.space_group_name_H-M   'P 1'
#
loop_
_entity.id
_entity.type
_entity.pdbx_description
1 polymer ?
#
loop_
_entity_poly.entity_id
_entity_poly.type
_entity_poly.pdbx_seq_one_letter_code
_entity_poly.pdbx_strand_id
1 'polypeptide(L)'
;VISMDHCINCGADILIQDEESGEIICSKCGFVASQRILDRRPEWRGYSFTKNDKERLGAPLTFLIHDMGLSTIALEDSIHSDEISRILKKNIIESGDKSLIRTLSAIHALSSKIQLPESVKENAALIVRRLWKKGLKLGRNYRGMAAASLYISSKVFSIPRNMKEFINLSGISKKSFWKCYKKIIQDLRIRSDVWEINVIVSKIINQLNLRGEVEHLANEIIRVAGEAGLVSGKKPDSLAAASIYLAAKMLKLKVNQRRLAKIASISITTLRSRYKELDQLISRS
;
A
#
# COMPACT_ATOMS: atom_id res chain seq x y z
N VAL A 1 3.79 -32.15 -19.59
CA VAL A 1 4.01 -32.21 -18.12
C VAL A 1 3.01 -33.20 -17.58
N ILE A 2 3.46 -34.40 -17.19
CA ILE A 2 2.64 -35.46 -16.61
C ILE A 2 2.45 -35.05 -15.15
N SER A 3 1.26 -34.61 -14.77
CA SER A 3 0.87 -34.43 -13.37
C SER A 3 0.74 -35.85 -12.77
N MET A 4 1.76 -36.31 -12.08
CA MET A 4 1.63 -37.52 -11.27
C MET A 4 0.99 -37.13 -9.95
N ASP A 5 -0.31 -37.39 -9.84
CA ASP A 5 -1.08 -37.03 -8.62
C ASP A 5 -0.96 -38.14 -7.56
N HIS A 6 -0.40 -39.35 -7.89
CA HIS A 6 -0.29 -40.49 -6.99
C HIS A 6 1.06 -41.20 -7.12
N CYS A 7 1.53 -41.80 -6.03
CA CYS A 7 2.71 -42.64 -6.03
C CYS A 7 2.46 -43.97 -6.76
N ILE A 8 3.27 -44.33 -7.75
CA ILE A 8 3.14 -45.52 -8.53
C ILE A 8 3.36 -46.78 -7.67
N ASN A 9 4.18 -46.70 -6.61
CA ASN A 9 4.53 -47.84 -5.77
C ASN A 9 3.50 -48.11 -4.65
N CYS A 10 3.00 -47.09 -3.97
CA CYS A 10 2.13 -47.28 -2.81
C CYS A 10 0.74 -46.59 -2.93
N GLY A 11 0.44 -45.96 -4.06
CA GLY A 11 -0.82 -45.28 -4.32
C GLY A 11 -1.09 -44.06 -3.41
N ALA A 12 -0.12 -43.53 -2.68
CA ALA A 12 -0.30 -42.38 -1.81
C ALA A 12 -0.36 -41.09 -2.61
N ASP A 13 -1.27 -40.17 -2.19
CA ASP A 13 -1.50 -38.90 -2.87
C ASP A 13 -0.52 -37.80 -2.43
N ILE A 14 0.34 -38.06 -1.44
CA ILE A 14 1.26 -37.08 -0.88
C ILE A 14 2.66 -37.28 -1.49
N LEU A 15 2.99 -36.46 -2.48
CA LEU A 15 4.32 -36.37 -3.07
C LEU A 15 4.98 -35.07 -2.58
N ILE A 16 6.23 -35.17 -2.12
CA ILE A 16 7.05 -34.03 -1.66
C ILE A 16 8.09 -33.76 -2.75
N GLN A 17 8.16 -32.52 -3.17
CA GLN A 17 9.22 -32.06 -4.05
C GLN A 17 10.40 -31.62 -3.19
N ASP A 18 11.52 -32.32 -3.32
CA ASP A 18 12.80 -31.92 -2.75
C ASP A 18 13.48 -30.94 -3.72
N GLU A 19 13.63 -29.71 -3.25
CA GLU A 19 14.16 -28.61 -4.04
C GLU A 19 15.69 -28.64 -4.13
N GLU A 20 16.39 -29.33 -3.20
CA GLU A 20 17.84 -29.42 -3.19
C GLU A 20 18.34 -30.50 -4.15
N SER A 21 17.68 -31.66 -4.16
CA SER A 21 18.02 -32.78 -5.05
C SER A 21 17.34 -32.69 -6.42
N GLY A 22 16.28 -31.91 -6.56
CA GLY A 22 15.47 -31.79 -7.76
C GLY A 22 14.64 -33.05 -8.03
N GLU A 23 14.17 -33.72 -6.99
CA GLU A 23 13.42 -34.96 -7.04
C GLU A 23 12.01 -34.81 -6.44
N ILE A 24 11.07 -35.63 -6.97
CA ILE A 24 9.75 -35.79 -6.32
C ILE A 24 9.75 -37.14 -5.61
N ILE A 25 9.58 -37.09 -4.29
CA ILE A 25 9.66 -38.24 -3.40
C ILE A 25 8.31 -38.51 -2.74
N CYS A 26 7.90 -39.78 -2.69
CA CYS A 26 6.71 -40.16 -1.95
C CYS A 26 6.96 -40.10 -0.44
N SER A 27 6.12 -39.39 0.30
CA SER A 27 6.22 -39.24 1.77
C SER A 27 6.02 -40.55 2.54
N LYS A 28 5.31 -41.55 1.93
CA LYS A 28 5.01 -42.82 2.60
C LYS A 28 6.07 -43.90 2.37
N CYS A 29 6.54 -44.07 1.15
CA CYS A 29 7.40 -45.19 0.78
C CYS A 29 8.79 -44.76 0.32
N GLY A 30 9.10 -43.49 0.22
CA GLY A 30 10.38 -43.00 -0.24
C GLY A 30 10.67 -43.21 -1.75
N PHE A 31 9.67 -43.66 -2.53
CA PHE A 31 9.83 -43.87 -3.95
C PHE A 31 10.04 -42.54 -4.68
N VAL A 32 11.10 -42.44 -5.49
CA VAL A 32 11.39 -41.26 -6.29
C VAL A 32 10.57 -41.34 -7.58
N ALA A 33 9.54 -40.52 -7.67
CA ALA A 33 8.61 -40.51 -8.80
C ALA A 33 9.16 -39.78 -10.03
N SER A 34 9.99 -38.75 -9.82
CA SER A 34 10.65 -38.01 -10.90
C SER A 34 11.98 -37.45 -10.43
N GLN A 35 12.97 -37.47 -11.33
CA GLN A 35 14.33 -36.93 -11.11
C GLN A 35 14.57 -35.77 -12.08
N ARG A 36 15.49 -34.88 -11.74
CA ARG A 36 15.92 -33.75 -12.57
C ARG A 36 14.79 -32.76 -12.91
N ILE A 37 14.05 -32.39 -11.90
CA ILE A 37 13.02 -31.37 -12.08
C ILE A 37 13.70 -30.03 -12.35
N LEU A 38 13.20 -29.30 -13.36
CA LEU A 38 13.67 -27.95 -13.67
C LEU A 38 13.29 -27.01 -12.54
N ASP A 39 14.29 -26.45 -11.89
CA ASP A 39 14.06 -25.35 -10.92
C ASP A 39 13.63 -24.11 -11.69
N ARG A 40 12.40 -23.66 -11.44
CA ARG A 40 11.82 -22.44 -12.03
C ARG A 40 12.05 -21.20 -11.18
N ARG A 41 12.72 -21.36 -10.04
CA ARG A 41 13.03 -20.22 -9.17
C ARG A 41 14.16 -19.38 -9.76
N PRO A 42 14.21 -18.10 -9.41
CA PRO A 42 15.34 -17.25 -9.76
C PRO A 42 16.64 -17.84 -9.21
N GLU A 43 17.58 -18.16 -10.07
CA GLU A 43 18.93 -18.56 -9.68
C GLU A 43 19.69 -17.37 -9.11
N TRP A 44 19.48 -17.05 -7.85
CA TRP A 44 20.31 -16.07 -7.16
C TRP A 44 21.48 -16.78 -6.48
N ARG A 45 22.63 -16.80 -7.13
CA ARG A 45 23.86 -17.39 -6.59
C ARG A 45 24.91 -16.36 -6.18
N GLY A 46 24.57 -15.09 -6.10
CA GLY A 46 25.49 -14.02 -5.71
C GLY A 46 25.60 -13.87 -4.19
N TYR A 47 26.43 -14.67 -3.54
CA TYR A 47 26.81 -14.48 -2.14
C TYR A 47 27.95 -13.46 -1.96
N SER A 48 28.46 -12.88 -3.00
CA SER A 48 29.61 -11.97 -3.02
C SER A 48 29.24 -10.61 -3.56
N PHE A 49 29.60 -9.55 -2.85
CA PHE A 49 29.47 -8.17 -3.28
C PHE A 49 30.42 -7.77 -4.41
N THR A 50 31.02 -8.72 -5.13
CA THR A 50 31.91 -8.45 -6.25
C THR A 50 31.15 -8.12 -7.51
N LYS A 51 31.55 -7.05 -8.21
CA LYS A 51 30.94 -6.50 -9.43
C LYS A 51 30.86 -7.44 -10.65
N ASN A 52 31.31 -8.69 -10.51
CA ASN A 52 31.37 -9.68 -11.59
C ASN A 52 30.33 -10.81 -11.46
N ASP A 53 29.42 -10.74 -10.49
CA ASP A 53 28.32 -11.70 -10.40
C ASP A 53 27.38 -11.49 -11.58
N LYS A 54 27.49 -12.37 -12.56
CA LYS A 54 26.61 -12.43 -13.71
C LYS A 54 25.24 -12.89 -13.23
N GLU A 55 24.38 -11.95 -12.90
CA GLU A 55 22.97 -12.18 -12.68
C GLU A 55 22.37 -12.73 -13.99
N ARG A 56 21.96 -13.99 -13.99
CA ARG A 56 21.29 -14.62 -15.14
C ARG A 56 19.83 -14.20 -15.27
N LEU A 57 19.34 -13.47 -14.28
CA LEU A 57 17.94 -13.07 -14.19
C LEU A 57 17.84 -11.58 -14.42
N GLY A 58 16.84 -11.19 -15.22
CA GLY A 58 16.44 -9.80 -15.34
C GLY A 58 15.90 -9.25 -14.03
N ALA A 59 15.64 -7.94 -14.00
CA ALA A 59 15.00 -7.29 -12.86
C ALA A 59 13.67 -7.98 -12.51
N PRO A 60 13.28 -8.04 -11.20
CA PRO A 60 12.03 -8.66 -10.80
C PRO A 60 10.85 -7.94 -11.46
N LEU A 61 9.82 -8.71 -11.82
CA LEU A 61 8.59 -8.16 -12.39
C LEU A 61 7.91 -7.25 -11.39
N THR A 62 7.82 -5.96 -11.71
CA THR A 62 7.16 -4.96 -10.86
C THR A 62 6.08 -4.22 -11.62
N PHE A 63 5.00 -3.86 -10.93
CA PHE A 63 3.95 -3.02 -11.51
C PHE A 63 4.33 -1.54 -11.59
N LEU A 64 5.45 -1.15 -11.02
CA LEU A 64 5.93 0.24 -10.99
C LEU A 64 6.54 0.69 -12.32
N ILE A 65 7.05 -0.25 -13.13
CA ILE A 65 7.63 0.01 -14.45
C ILE A 65 6.54 -0.20 -15.51
N HIS A 66 6.48 0.65 -16.54
CA HIS A 66 5.41 0.63 -17.55
C HIS A 66 5.24 -0.72 -18.27
N ASP A 67 6.31 -1.39 -18.55
CA ASP A 67 6.43 -2.71 -19.21
C ASP A 67 6.59 -3.88 -18.24
N MET A 68 6.43 -3.65 -16.93
CA MET A 68 6.65 -4.62 -15.85
C MET A 68 8.09 -5.15 -15.74
N GLY A 69 9.06 -4.49 -16.37
CA GLY A 69 10.45 -4.93 -16.39
C GLY A 69 10.79 -5.93 -17.50
N LEU A 70 9.91 -6.07 -18.51
CA LEU A 70 10.10 -7.00 -19.62
C LEU A 70 10.96 -6.43 -20.76
N SER A 71 11.15 -5.10 -20.81
CA SER A 71 11.98 -4.48 -21.85
C SER A 71 13.47 -4.59 -21.52
N THR A 72 14.27 -4.74 -22.57
CA THR A 72 15.72 -4.65 -22.48
C THR A 72 16.17 -3.19 -22.47
N ILE A 73 16.97 -2.82 -21.47
CA ILE A 73 17.62 -1.51 -21.41
C ILE A 73 19.00 -1.69 -22.06
N ALA A 74 19.22 -0.99 -23.17
CA ALA A 74 20.56 -0.88 -23.73
C ALA A 74 21.33 0.20 -22.95
N LEU A 75 22.43 -0.20 -22.31
CA LEU A 75 23.35 0.76 -21.67
C LEU A 75 24.05 1.57 -22.77
N GLU A 76 24.06 2.89 -22.64
CA GLU A 76 24.65 3.80 -23.63
C GLU A 76 26.12 3.52 -23.91
N ASP A 77 26.87 3.00 -22.95
CA ASP A 77 28.30 2.70 -23.05
C ASP A 77 28.64 1.47 -23.91
N SER A 78 27.67 0.61 -24.23
CA SER A 78 27.89 -0.65 -24.98
C SER A 78 27.47 -0.59 -26.45
N ILE A 79 26.83 0.50 -26.90
CA ILE A 79 26.27 0.58 -28.24
C ILE A 79 26.92 1.75 -28.99
N HIS A 80 27.90 1.45 -29.87
CA HIS A 80 28.56 2.39 -30.73
C HIS A 80 27.70 2.98 -31.88
N SER A 81 26.41 2.57 -31.99
CA SER A 81 25.53 3.11 -33.03
C SER A 81 24.39 3.93 -32.45
N ASP A 82 24.42 5.26 -32.74
CA ASP A 82 23.33 6.19 -32.42
C ASP A 82 21.96 5.76 -32.97
N GLU A 83 21.93 4.95 -34.02
CA GLU A 83 20.72 4.46 -34.63
C GLU A 83 20.01 3.39 -33.76
N ILE A 84 20.72 2.45 -33.19
CA ILE A 84 20.14 1.39 -32.32
C ILE A 84 19.59 2.03 -31.04
N SER A 85 20.31 2.97 -30.44
CA SER A 85 19.82 3.67 -29.26
C SER A 85 18.60 4.55 -29.56
N ARG A 86 18.50 5.15 -30.77
CA ARG A 86 17.32 5.89 -31.23
C ARG A 86 16.12 4.94 -31.47
N ILE A 87 16.33 3.78 -32.08
CA ILE A 87 15.28 2.79 -32.35
C ILE A 87 14.75 2.21 -31.02
N LEU A 88 15.63 1.87 -30.09
CA LEU A 88 15.24 1.38 -28.77
C LEU A 88 14.46 2.44 -27.98
N LYS A 89 14.93 3.70 -27.98
CA LYS A 89 14.21 4.83 -27.36
C LYS A 89 12.85 5.09 -28.04
N LYS A 90 12.73 4.87 -29.34
CA LYS A 90 11.49 5.05 -30.09
C LYS A 90 10.48 3.91 -29.85
N ASN A 91 10.94 2.67 -29.78
CA ASN A 91 10.09 1.50 -29.54
C ASN A 91 9.58 1.43 -28.07
N ILE A 92 10.36 1.94 -27.11
CA ILE A 92 9.96 2.00 -25.70
C ILE A 92 8.78 2.96 -25.48
N ILE A 93 8.52 3.90 -26.39
CA ILE A 93 7.56 4.98 -26.16
C ILE A 93 6.53 5.05 -27.28
N GLU A 94 5.64 4.07 -27.37
CA GLU A 94 4.38 4.29 -28.06
C GLU A 94 3.61 5.44 -27.40
N SER A 95 2.93 6.23 -28.20
CA SER A 95 2.28 7.48 -27.75
C SER A 95 1.27 7.34 -26.61
N GLY A 96 0.74 6.13 -26.42
CA GLY A 96 -0.18 5.77 -25.32
C GLY A 96 0.50 5.67 -23.97
N ASP A 97 1.73 5.19 -23.92
CA ASP A 97 2.43 4.83 -22.67
C ASP A 97 3.04 6.03 -21.95
N LYS A 98 3.26 7.14 -22.67
CA LYS A 98 3.84 8.37 -22.07
C LYS A 98 3.05 8.86 -20.85
N SER A 99 1.72 8.75 -20.87
CA SER A 99 0.88 9.18 -19.76
C SER A 99 0.96 8.22 -18.57
N LEU A 100 1.09 6.92 -18.85
CA LEU A 100 1.28 5.87 -17.84
C LEU A 100 2.64 6.03 -17.18
N ILE A 101 3.72 6.17 -17.96
CA ILE A 101 5.09 6.37 -17.47
C ILE A 101 5.16 7.57 -16.53
N ARG A 102 4.61 8.73 -16.95
CA ARG A 102 4.58 9.94 -16.12
C ARG A 102 3.82 9.73 -14.80
N THR A 103 2.73 8.99 -14.85
CA THR A 103 1.93 8.72 -13.65
C THR A 103 2.63 7.76 -12.69
N LEU A 104 3.27 6.69 -13.20
CA LEU A 104 4.05 5.76 -12.41
C LEU A 104 5.29 6.43 -11.78
N SER A 105 6.00 7.26 -12.54
CA SER A 105 7.12 8.08 -12.03
C SER A 105 6.64 9.02 -10.91
N ALA A 106 5.48 9.65 -11.07
CA ALA A 106 4.89 10.49 -10.03
C ALA A 106 4.49 9.69 -8.78
N ILE A 107 3.98 8.46 -8.92
CA ILE A 107 3.71 7.54 -7.80
C ILE A 107 5.01 7.28 -7.04
N HIS A 108 6.07 6.90 -7.73
CA HIS A 108 7.37 6.62 -7.11
C HIS A 108 7.91 7.86 -6.36
N ALA A 109 7.92 9.02 -6.99
CA ALA A 109 8.41 10.26 -6.38
C ALA A 109 7.60 10.71 -5.15
N LEU A 110 6.26 10.58 -5.20
CA LEU A 110 5.39 10.94 -4.07
C LEU A 110 5.48 9.92 -2.93
N SER A 111 5.52 8.63 -3.24
CA SER A 111 5.62 7.58 -2.23
C SER A 111 6.92 7.64 -1.44
N SER A 112 8.05 7.99 -2.09
CA SER A 112 9.34 8.18 -1.43
C SER A 112 9.32 9.39 -0.49
N LYS A 113 8.67 10.51 -0.88
CA LYS A 113 8.51 11.69 -0.02
C LYS A 113 7.65 11.43 1.22
N ILE A 114 6.62 10.57 1.10
CA ILE A 114 5.69 10.23 2.19
C ILE A 114 6.20 9.03 3.00
N GLN A 115 7.25 8.35 2.53
CA GLN A 115 7.81 7.13 3.12
C GLN A 115 6.74 6.02 3.25
N LEU A 116 6.05 5.71 2.14
CA LEU A 116 5.07 4.64 2.08
C LEU A 116 5.75 3.30 1.80
N PRO A 117 5.25 2.19 2.39
CA PRO A 117 5.75 0.85 2.08
C PRO A 117 5.53 0.47 0.62
N GLU A 118 6.31 -0.48 0.15
CA GLU A 118 6.33 -0.90 -1.27
C GLU A 118 4.99 -1.49 -1.71
N SER A 119 4.34 -2.26 -0.85
CA SER A 119 3.00 -2.81 -1.09
C SER A 119 1.95 -1.75 -1.44
N VAL A 120 2.02 -0.57 -0.81
CA VAL A 120 1.12 0.56 -1.13
C VAL A 120 1.45 1.16 -2.49
N LYS A 121 2.74 1.25 -2.85
CA LYS A 121 3.20 1.75 -4.15
C LYS A 121 2.72 0.84 -5.28
N GLU A 122 2.92 -0.46 -5.13
CA GLU A 122 2.50 -1.46 -6.12
C GLU A 122 0.98 -1.48 -6.31
N ASN A 123 0.21 -1.44 -5.23
CA ASN A 123 -1.25 -1.37 -5.34
C ASN A 123 -1.69 -0.08 -6.05
N ALA A 124 -1.06 1.06 -5.75
CA ALA A 124 -1.35 2.31 -6.45
C ALA A 124 -1.03 2.21 -7.95
N ALA A 125 0.07 1.56 -8.31
CA ALA A 125 0.42 1.30 -9.71
C ALA A 125 -0.59 0.37 -10.38
N LEU A 126 -1.06 -0.68 -9.70
CA LEU A 126 -2.14 -1.57 -10.18
C LEU A 126 -3.44 -0.81 -10.44
N ILE A 127 -3.84 0.08 -9.54
CA ILE A 127 -5.03 0.93 -9.71
C ILE A 127 -4.89 1.76 -10.99
N VAL A 128 -3.75 2.43 -11.18
CA VAL A 128 -3.50 3.26 -12.36
C VAL A 128 -3.49 2.42 -13.65
N ARG A 129 -2.90 1.23 -13.65
CA ARG A 129 -2.90 0.32 -14.79
C ARG A 129 -4.30 -0.17 -15.15
N ARG A 130 -5.13 -0.49 -14.16
CA ARG A 130 -6.53 -0.87 -14.39
C ARG A 130 -7.31 0.26 -15.04
N LEU A 131 -7.09 1.51 -14.62
CA LEU A 131 -7.70 2.69 -15.23
C LEU A 131 -7.22 2.89 -16.67
N TRP A 132 -5.91 2.73 -16.91
CA TRP A 132 -5.32 2.85 -18.23
C TRP A 132 -5.87 1.79 -19.21
N LYS A 133 -5.96 0.51 -18.77
CA LYS A 133 -6.58 -0.57 -19.56
C LYS A 133 -8.05 -0.30 -19.90
N LYS A 134 -8.78 0.44 -19.07
CA LYS A 134 -10.15 0.88 -19.36
C LYS A 134 -10.23 2.08 -20.33
N GLY A 135 -9.12 2.49 -20.94
CA GLY A 135 -9.07 3.59 -21.90
C GLY A 135 -9.16 4.98 -21.27
N LEU A 136 -9.04 5.09 -19.95
CA LEU A 136 -9.05 6.37 -19.27
C LEU A 136 -7.77 7.15 -19.58
N LYS A 137 -7.92 8.23 -20.35
CA LYS A 137 -6.82 9.17 -20.59
C LYS A 137 -6.40 9.78 -19.25
N LEU A 138 -5.21 9.39 -18.74
CA LEU A 138 -4.63 9.92 -17.51
C LEU A 138 -4.27 11.42 -17.65
N GLY A 139 -4.09 11.88 -18.88
CA GLY A 139 -4.07 13.26 -19.32
C GLY A 139 -3.11 14.19 -18.59
N ARG A 140 -3.43 15.50 -18.56
CA ARG A 140 -2.64 16.54 -17.90
C ARG A 140 -2.59 16.39 -16.37
N ASN A 141 -3.50 15.63 -15.79
CA ASN A 141 -3.66 15.49 -14.32
C ASN A 141 -2.96 14.26 -13.72
N TYR A 142 -1.86 13.81 -14.34
CA TYR A 142 -1.11 12.63 -13.91
C TYR A 142 -0.69 12.68 -12.42
N ARG A 143 -0.28 13.88 -11.91
CA ARG A 143 0.03 14.07 -10.48
C ARG A 143 -1.20 13.84 -9.59
N GLY A 144 -2.39 14.30 -10.02
CA GLY A 144 -3.64 14.10 -9.30
C GLY A 144 -4.06 12.65 -9.26
N MET A 145 -3.88 11.92 -10.36
CA MET A 145 -4.15 10.49 -10.42
C MET A 145 -3.17 9.71 -9.53
N ALA A 146 -1.87 10.05 -9.56
CA ALA A 146 -0.87 9.45 -8.70
C ALA A 146 -1.15 9.67 -7.20
N ALA A 147 -1.46 10.91 -6.81
CA ALA A 147 -1.78 11.23 -5.42
C ALA A 147 -3.08 10.55 -4.93
N ALA A 148 -4.11 10.51 -5.78
CA ALA A 148 -5.38 9.88 -5.45
C ALA A 148 -5.26 8.34 -5.38
N SER A 149 -4.50 7.70 -6.28
CA SER A 149 -4.27 6.26 -6.24
C SER A 149 -3.46 5.85 -5.00
N LEU A 150 -2.41 6.60 -4.64
CA LEU A 150 -1.65 6.39 -3.40
C LEU A 150 -2.52 6.55 -2.14
N TYR A 151 -3.38 7.56 -2.11
CA TYR A 151 -4.30 7.77 -0.99
C TYR A 151 -5.32 6.64 -0.86
N ILE A 152 -5.87 6.13 -1.97
CA ILE A 152 -6.78 4.97 -1.97
C ILE A 152 -6.03 3.73 -1.49
N SER A 153 -4.82 3.49 -2.02
CA SER A 153 -3.99 2.35 -1.60
C SER A 153 -3.62 2.42 -0.11
N SER A 154 -3.30 3.60 0.43
CA SER A 154 -3.02 3.76 1.86
C SER A 154 -4.25 3.43 2.72
N LYS A 155 -5.47 3.68 2.23
CA LYS A 155 -6.70 3.26 2.89
C LYS A 155 -6.90 1.74 2.86
N VAL A 156 -6.67 1.11 1.72
CA VAL A 156 -6.79 -0.35 1.58
C VAL A 156 -5.85 -1.09 2.52
N PHE A 157 -4.63 -0.58 2.69
CA PHE A 157 -3.63 -1.15 3.62
C PHE A 157 -3.74 -0.62 5.06
N SER A 158 -4.82 0.08 5.40
CA SER A 158 -5.04 0.64 6.74
C SER A 158 -3.88 1.49 7.29
N ILE A 159 -3.14 2.16 6.40
CA ILE A 159 -2.07 3.09 6.77
C ILE A 159 -2.63 4.51 6.87
N PRO A 160 -2.84 5.04 8.09
CA PRO A 160 -3.50 6.30 8.29
C PRO A 160 -2.60 7.48 7.89
N ARG A 161 -2.84 8.04 6.70
CA ARG A 161 -2.18 9.24 6.20
C ARG A 161 -3.20 10.34 5.90
N ASN A 162 -2.84 11.59 6.17
CA ASN A 162 -3.75 12.70 5.95
C ASN A 162 -3.81 13.07 4.46
N MET A 163 -5.03 13.24 3.92
CA MET A 163 -5.25 13.70 2.55
C MET A 163 -4.52 15.01 2.23
N LYS A 164 -4.43 15.93 3.21
CA LYS A 164 -3.72 17.20 3.03
C LYS A 164 -2.23 17.01 2.72
N GLU A 165 -1.61 15.97 3.27
CA GLU A 165 -0.21 15.62 3.04
C GLU A 165 0.01 15.27 1.57
N PHE A 166 -0.86 14.43 0.98
CA PHE A 166 -0.80 14.09 -0.44
C PHE A 166 -1.01 15.31 -1.35
N ILE A 167 -1.94 16.19 -1.00
CA ILE A 167 -2.22 17.41 -1.78
C ILE A 167 -1.02 18.36 -1.75
N ASN A 168 -0.46 18.62 -0.56
CA ASN A 168 0.67 19.54 -0.41
C ASN A 168 1.92 19.05 -1.13
N LEU A 169 2.26 17.76 -0.98
CA LEU A 169 3.46 17.18 -1.61
C LEU A 169 3.33 17.02 -3.12
N SER A 170 2.11 16.80 -3.61
CA SER A 170 1.87 16.72 -5.07
C SER A 170 1.77 18.08 -5.76
N GLY A 171 1.60 19.17 -5.00
CA GLY A 171 1.43 20.52 -5.53
C GLY A 171 0.13 20.73 -6.32
N ILE A 172 -0.96 20.01 -5.95
CA ILE A 172 -2.20 20.01 -6.69
C ILE A 172 -3.30 20.70 -5.88
N SER A 173 -4.27 21.31 -6.56
CA SER A 173 -5.44 21.89 -5.91
C SER A 173 -6.34 20.79 -5.32
N LYS A 174 -6.97 21.08 -4.17
CA LYS A 174 -7.92 20.18 -3.52
C LYS A 174 -9.05 19.75 -4.48
N LYS A 175 -9.54 20.66 -5.33
CA LYS A 175 -10.58 20.37 -6.33
C LYS A 175 -10.11 19.32 -7.34
N SER A 176 -8.87 19.43 -7.85
CA SER A 176 -8.29 18.48 -8.80
C SER A 176 -8.08 17.11 -8.18
N PHE A 177 -7.59 17.04 -6.95
CA PHE A 177 -7.44 15.79 -6.19
C PHE A 177 -8.79 15.08 -6.05
N TRP A 178 -9.84 15.77 -5.61
CA TRP A 178 -11.17 15.19 -5.43
C TRP A 178 -11.79 14.71 -6.74
N LYS A 179 -11.55 15.42 -7.85
CA LYS A 179 -11.99 15.00 -9.18
C LYS A 179 -11.36 13.67 -9.58
N CYS A 180 -10.03 13.53 -9.37
CA CYS A 180 -9.33 12.27 -9.65
C CYS A 180 -9.80 11.15 -8.70
N TYR A 181 -9.91 11.43 -7.41
CA TYR A 181 -10.38 10.48 -6.40
C TYR A 181 -11.77 9.90 -6.70
N LYS A 182 -12.76 10.78 -6.99
CA LYS A 182 -14.11 10.34 -7.38
C LYS A 182 -14.09 9.50 -8.64
N LYS A 183 -13.30 9.90 -9.65
CA LYS A 183 -13.15 9.17 -10.89
C LYS A 183 -12.63 7.75 -10.67
N ILE A 184 -11.57 7.59 -9.87
CA ILE A 184 -11.01 6.26 -9.56
C ILE A 184 -12.07 5.37 -8.87
N ILE A 185 -12.78 5.90 -7.88
CA ILE A 185 -13.80 5.12 -7.14
C ILE A 185 -14.95 4.70 -8.06
N GLN A 186 -15.43 5.60 -8.91
CA GLN A 186 -16.53 5.32 -9.82
C GLN A 186 -16.14 4.27 -10.87
N ASP A 187 -14.97 4.43 -11.50
CA ASP A 187 -14.55 3.57 -12.61
C ASP A 187 -14.13 2.17 -12.14
N LEU A 188 -13.53 2.06 -10.97
CA LEU A 188 -13.08 0.77 -10.42
C LEU A 188 -14.04 0.17 -9.39
N ARG A 189 -15.10 0.88 -9.02
CA ARG A 189 -16.09 0.48 -8.00
C ARG A 189 -15.41 0.02 -6.69
N ILE A 190 -14.30 0.67 -6.34
CA ILE A 190 -13.58 0.37 -5.11
C ILE A 190 -14.42 0.91 -3.94
N ARG A 191 -14.77 0.03 -2.98
CA ARG A 191 -15.28 0.49 -1.70
C ARG A 191 -14.13 1.13 -0.95
N SER A 192 -14.19 2.44 -0.75
CA SER A 192 -13.23 3.11 0.12
C SER A 192 -13.74 2.96 1.55
N ASP A 193 -13.28 1.93 2.23
CA ASP A 193 -13.59 1.76 3.63
C ASP A 193 -13.07 2.97 4.42
N VAL A 194 -13.87 3.41 5.38
CA VAL A 194 -13.42 4.42 6.33
C VAL A 194 -12.35 3.76 7.18
N TRP A 195 -11.24 4.44 7.42
CA TRP A 195 -10.23 3.90 8.34
C TRP A 195 -10.90 3.55 9.67
N GLU A 196 -10.58 2.37 10.18
CA GLU A 196 -10.98 2.02 11.53
C GLU A 196 -10.47 3.06 12.51
N ILE A 197 -11.35 3.52 13.40
CA ILE A 197 -11.02 4.60 14.34
C ILE A 197 -9.84 4.18 15.22
N ASN A 198 -9.75 2.89 15.55
CA ASN A 198 -8.67 2.32 16.36
C ASN A 198 -7.29 2.57 15.76
N VAL A 199 -7.13 2.44 14.43
CA VAL A 199 -5.86 2.70 13.74
C VAL A 199 -5.45 4.17 13.86
N ILE A 200 -6.43 5.08 13.84
CA ILE A 200 -6.18 6.50 14.04
C ILE A 200 -5.78 6.79 15.49
N VAL A 201 -6.41 6.11 16.45
CA VAL A 201 -6.07 6.21 17.88
C VAL A 201 -4.61 5.81 18.11
N SER A 202 -4.19 4.62 17.63
CA SER A 202 -2.81 4.14 17.75
C SER A 202 -1.81 5.12 17.14
N LYS A 203 -2.12 5.68 15.96
CA LYS A 203 -1.26 6.70 15.33
C LYS A 203 -1.08 7.94 16.21
N ILE A 204 -2.17 8.50 16.75
CA ILE A 204 -2.12 9.73 17.55
C ILE A 204 -1.37 9.47 18.86
N ILE A 205 -1.59 8.33 19.50
CA ILE A 205 -0.94 7.94 20.76
C ILE A 205 0.57 7.81 20.56
N ASN A 206 1.02 7.16 19.47
CA ASN A 206 2.43 7.05 19.14
C ASN A 206 3.08 8.42 18.88
N GLN A 207 2.37 9.35 18.24
CA GLN A 207 2.87 10.72 18.01
C GLN A 207 2.93 11.58 19.29
N LEU A 208 2.11 11.25 20.28
CA LEU A 208 2.11 11.92 21.58
C LEU A 208 3.02 11.24 22.61
N ASN A 209 3.55 10.06 22.29
CA ASN A 209 4.31 9.20 23.20
C ASN A 209 3.54 8.90 24.51
N LEU A 210 2.24 8.57 24.37
CA LEU A 210 1.41 8.21 25.51
C LEU A 210 1.52 6.71 25.83
N ARG A 211 1.15 6.32 27.05
CA ARG A 211 1.17 4.93 27.50
C ARG A 211 0.08 4.11 26.80
N GLY A 212 0.31 2.80 26.64
CA GLY A 212 -0.66 1.86 26.03
C GLY A 212 -1.99 1.75 26.78
N GLU A 213 -2.01 2.04 28.10
CA GLU A 213 -3.22 2.11 28.90
C GLU A 213 -4.24 3.13 28.36
N VAL A 214 -3.73 4.26 27.82
CA VAL A 214 -4.59 5.29 27.21
C VAL A 214 -5.21 4.76 25.92
N GLU A 215 -4.47 3.94 25.16
CA GLU A 215 -4.95 3.33 23.93
C GLU A 215 -6.10 2.34 24.21
N HIS A 216 -5.91 1.48 25.19
CA HIS A 216 -6.93 0.51 25.59
C HIS A 216 -8.23 1.21 26.00
N LEU A 217 -8.13 2.18 26.92
CA LEU A 217 -9.32 2.93 27.37
C LEU A 217 -9.96 3.76 26.23
N ALA A 218 -9.16 4.37 25.35
CA ALA A 218 -9.70 5.11 24.22
C ALA A 218 -10.48 4.20 23.26
N ASN A 219 -10.00 2.99 23.02
CA ASN A 219 -10.68 2.00 22.18
C ASN A 219 -11.97 1.48 22.84
N GLU A 220 -11.98 1.29 24.17
CA GLU A 220 -13.21 0.95 24.91
C GLU A 220 -14.26 2.07 24.81
N ILE A 221 -13.86 3.31 25.00
CA ILE A 221 -14.73 4.49 24.84
C ILE A 221 -15.35 4.52 23.44
N ILE A 222 -14.55 4.22 22.40
CA ILE A 222 -15.04 4.17 21.02
C ILE A 222 -16.02 3.05 20.82
N ARG A 223 -15.79 1.86 21.41
CA ARG A 223 -16.70 0.71 21.35
C ARG A 223 -18.07 1.08 21.96
N VAL A 224 -18.07 1.65 23.15
CA VAL A 224 -19.32 2.10 23.84
C VAL A 224 -20.03 3.19 23.02
N ALA A 225 -19.26 4.15 22.45
CA ALA A 225 -19.81 5.18 21.58
C ALA A 225 -20.39 4.60 20.27
N GLY A 226 -19.81 3.49 19.77
CA GLY A 226 -20.31 2.75 18.61
C GLY A 226 -21.64 2.08 18.90
N GLU A 227 -21.76 1.40 20.03
CA GLU A 227 -23.00 0.74 20.52
C GLU A 227 -24.12 1.76 20.73
N ALA A 228 -23.78 2.94 21.24
CA ALA A 228 -24.73 4.05 21.40
C ALA A 228 -25.06 4.81 20.08
N GLY A 229 -24.51 4.39 18.94
CA GLY A 229 -24.78 5.02 17.63
C GLY A 229 -24.14 6.40 17.42
N LEU A 230 -23.31 6.91 18.35
CA LEU A 230 -22.71 8.24 18.27
C LEU A 230 -21.60 8.36 17.20
N VAL A 231 -21.12 7.25 16.67
CA VAL A 231 -20.05 7.23 15.66
C VAL A 231 -20.56 7.63 14.28
N SER A 232 -21.83 7.34 14.00
CA SER A 232 -22.43 7.58 12.68
C SER A 232 -22.42 9.06 12.29
N GLY A 233 -22.02 9.38 11.07
CA GLY A 233 -22.00 10.73 10.51
C GLY A 233 -20.88 11.65 11.02
N LYS A 234 -19.99 11.17 11.89
CA LYS A 234 -18.90 11.97 12.46
C LYS A 234 -17.56 11.62 11.81
N LYS A 235 -16.64 12.59 11.81
CA LYS A 235 -15.27 12.33 11.31
C LYS A 235 -14.50 11.42 12.28
N PRO A 236 -13.89 10.33 11.80
CA PRO A 236 -13.15 9.40 12.67
C PRO A 236 -12.01 10.06 13.44
N ASP A 237 -11.27 11.00 12.80
CA ASP A 237 -10.19 11.74 13.47
C ASP A 237 -10.69 12.53 14.70
N SER A 238 -11.92 13.08 14.62
CA SER A 238 -12.48 13.88 15.71
C SER A 238 -12.91 13.02 16.90
N LEU A 239 -13.44 11.82 16.62
CA LEU A 239 -13.81 10.86 17.66
C LEU A 239 -12.57 10.25 18.31
N ALA A 240 -11.58 9.86 17.52
CA ALA A 240 -10.31 9.34 18.03
C ALA A 240 -9.59 10.35 18.94
N ALA A 241 -9.52 11.61 18.55
CA ALA A 241 -8.90 12.64 19.40
C ALA A 241 -9.70 12.89 20.69
N ALA A 242 -11.03 12.91 20.61
CA ALA A 242 -11.88 13.11 21.79
C ALA A 242 -11.81 11.93 22.77
N SER A 243 -11.79 10.68 22.27
CA SER A 243 -11.64 9.49 23.11
C SER A 243 -10.27 9.44 23.80
N ILE A 244 -9.19 9.79 23.11
CA ILE A 244 -7.83 9.89 23.69
C ILE A 244 -7.80 10.96 24.78
N TYR A 245 -8.40 12.12 24.54
CA TYR A 245 -8.44 13.18 25.54
C TYR A 245 -9.22 12.76 26.79
N LEU A 246 -10.33 12.07 26.61
CA LEU A 246 -11.17 11.57 27.71
C LEU A 246 -10.42 10.45 28.49
N ALA A 247 -9.83 9.47 27.81
CA ALA A 247 -9.02 8.42 28.42
C ALA A 247 -7.85 8.99 29.22
N ALA A 248 -7.13 9.98 28.67
CA ALA A 248 -6.05 10.66 29.37
C ALA A 248 -6.53 11.39 30.64
N LYS A 249 -7.72 12.02 30.58
CA LYS A 249 -8.33 12.68 31.73
C LYS A 249 -8.72 11.67 32.83
N MET A 250 -9.27 10.52 32.46
CA MET A 250 -9.61 9.44 33.39
C MET A 250 -8.35 8.90 34.09
N LEU A 251 -7.25 8.78 33.38
CA LEU A 251 -5.94 8.37 33.93
C LEU A 251 -5.16 9.52 34.61
N LYS A 252 -5.78 10.69 34.77
CA LYS A 252 -5.15 11.90 35.37
C LYS A 252 -3.88 12.36 34.64
N LEU A 253 -3.74 12.03 33.35
CA LEU A 253 -2.60 12.46 32.53
C LEU A 253 -2.85 13.83 31.91
N LYS A 254 -1.85 14.70 31.94
CA LYS A 254 -1.95 16.05 31.35
C LYS A 254 -1.66 15.99 29.85
N VAL A 255 -2.69 16.06 29.00
CA VAL A 255 -2.56 16.15 27.55
C VAL A 255 -2.93 17.54 27.06
N ASN A 256 -2.06 18.14 26.24
CA ASN A 256 -2.31 19.47 25.69
C ASN A 256 -3.31 19.40 24.53
N GLN A 257 -4.50 20.02 24.71
CA GLN A 257 -5.57 20.05 23.70
C GLN A 257 -5.12 20.65 22.37
N ARG A 258 -4.26 21.69 22.39
CA ARG A 258 -3.76 22.33 21.16
C ARG A 258 -2.87 21.38 20.37
N ARG A 259 -1.97 20.64 21.04
CA ARG A 259 -1.08 19.66 20.42
C ARG A 259 -1.89 18.50 19.84
N LEU A 260 -2.85 17.96 20.59
CA LEU A 260 -3.73 16.88 20.17
C LEU A 260 -4.56 17.29 18.94
N ALA A 261 -5.19 18.48 18.96
CA ALA A 261 -5.98 19.00 17.85
C ALA A 261 -5.13 19.19 16.56
N LYS A 262 -3.87 19.64 16.71
CA LYS A 262 -2.94 19.81 15.59
C LYS A 262 -2.58 18.46 14.96
N ILE A 263 -2.26 17.45 15.77
CA ILE A 263 -1.93 16.09 15.31
C ILE A 263 -3.13 15.44 14.59
N ALA A 264 -4.32 15.53 15.17
CA ALA A 264 -5.56 15.02 14.58
C ALA A 264 -6.08 15.87 13.40
N SER A 265 -5.43 17.01 13.09
CA SER A 265 -5.85 17.95 12.02
C SER A 265 -7.30 18.45 12.17
N ILE A 266 -7.74 18.69 13.41
CA ILE A 266 -9.08 19.18 13.76
C ILE A 266 -9.00 20.53 14.48
N SER A 267 -10.14 21.23 14.59
CA SER A 267 -10.23 22.44 15.40
C SER A 267 -10.38 22.10 16.90
N ILE A 268 -9.90 22.98 17.76
CA ILE A 268 -10.03 22.80 19.23
C ILE A 268 -11.52 22.82 19.64
N THR A 269 -12.32 23.62 18.95
CA THR A 269 -13.78 23.68 19.18
C THR A 269 -14.44 22.34 18.86
N THR A 270 -14.06 21.68 17.75
CA THR A 270 -14.54 20.34 17.40
C THR A 270 -14.12 19.30 18.44
N LEU A 271 -12.87 19.35 18.90
CA LEU A 271 -12.38 18.45 19.94
C LEU A 271 -13.24 18.58 21.22
N ARG A 272 -13.47 19.81 21.67
CA ARG A 272 -14.27 20.08 22.89
C ARG A 272 -15.73 19.66 22.76
N SER A 273 -16.35 19.88 21.59
CA SER A 273 -17.71 19.42 21.35
C SER A 273 -17.83 17.90 21.44
N ARG A 274 -16.94 17.16 20.74
CA ARG A 274 -16.94 15.69 20.76
C ARG A 274 -16.57 15.12 22.12
N TYR A 275 -15.64 15.78 22.84
CA TYR A 275 -15.31 15.40 24.20
C TYR A 275 -16.54 15.48 25.12
N LYS A 276 -17.30 16.58 25.09
CA LYS A 276 -18.52 16.72 25.90
C LYS A 276 -19.56 15.66 25.58
N GLU A 277 -19.76 15.33 24.31
CA GLU A 277 -20.69 14.27 23.89
C GLU A 277 -20.28 12.89 24.45
N LEU A 278 -18.99 12.55 24.41
CA LEU A 278 -18.49 11.29 24.97
C LEU A 278 -18.53 11.26 26.50
N ASP A 279 -18.19 12.37 27.15
CA ASP A 279 -18.23 12.52 28.62
C ASP A 279 -19.67 12.32 29.16
N GLN A 280 -20.67 12.89 28.48
CA GLN A 280 -22.07 12.71 28.80
C GLN A 280 -22.57 11.29 28.62
N LEU A 281 -22.06 10.55 27.64
CA LEU A 281 -22.37 9.15 27.45
C LEU A 281 -21.86 8.29 28.61
N ILE A 282 -20.57 8.45 28.94
CA ILE A 282 -19.93 7.63 29.98
C ILE A 282 -20.50 7.96 31.36
N SER A 283 -20.91 9.22 31.60
CA SER A 283 -21.57 9.58 32.85
C SER A 283 -22.99 9.02 33.01
N ARG A 284 -23.62 8.54 31.92
CA ARG A 284 -24.95 7.91 31.91
C ARG A 284 -24.90 6.38 31.90
N SER A 285 -23.77 5.81 31.52
CA SER A 285 -23.47 4.38 31.52
C SER A 285 -22.86 3.96 32.88
#